data_ca5439e6ce05b6dd90bec15ce5304201
#
_entry.id   ca5439e6ce05b6dd90bec15ce5304201
#
_cell.length_a   1.000
_cell.length_b   1.000
_cell.length_c   1.000
_cell.angle_alpha   90.00
_cell.angle_beta   90.00
_cell.angle_gamma   90.00
#
_symmetry.space_group_name_H-M   'P 1'
#
loop_
_entity.id
_entity.type
_entity.pdbx_description
1 polymer ?
#
loop_
_entity_poly.entity_id
_entity_poly.type
_entity_poly.pdbx_seq_one_letter_code
_entity_poly.pdbx_strand_id
1 'polypeptide(L)'
;MKFLKLEEIKDQCRIERDFDLEDTLLTAYGGASENTLLRICNRTYDDLLTHFGDDDGEGGKVVPADFRVAALMLAKHLYEHRGPTENVSVSMVPYALDSLIKPFMRLTTEDETSN
;
A
#
# COMPACT_ATOMS: atom_id res chain seq x y z
N MET A 1 1.81 8.81 -6.22
CA MET A 1 1.15 7.55 -5.89
C MET A 1 0.67 6.87 -7.15
N LYS A 2 0.72 5.57 -7.17
CA LYS A 2 0.33 4.81 -8.37
C LYS A 2 -1.12 4.39 -8.37
N PHE A 3 -1.66 4.02 -7.22
CA PHE A 3 -3.04 3.55 -7.17
C PHE A 3 -3.86 4.15 -6.03
N LEU A 4 -3.23 4.66 -4.99
CA LEU A 4 -3.97 5.33 -3.93
C LEU A 4 -4.30 6.75 -4.34
N LYS A 5 -5.41 7.26 -3.84
CA LYS A 5 -5.79 8.64 -4.06
C LYS A 5 -5.69 9.40 -2.75
N LEU A 6 -5.35 10.68 -2.85
CA LEU A 6 -5.19 11.51 -1.67
C LEU A 6 -6.46 11.54 -0.83
N GLU A 7 -7.62 11.59 -1.47
CA GLU A 7 -8.89 11.60 -0.76
C GLU A 7 -9.09 10.32 0.05
N GLU A 8 -8.64 9.20 -0.49
CA GLU A 8 -8.76 7.93 0.22
C GLU A 8 -7.91 7.93 1.48
N ILE A 9 -6.72 8.50 1.39
CA ILE A 9 -5.83 8.58 2.55
C ILE A 9 -6.44 9.50 3.60
N LYS A 10 -7.01 10.62 3.17
CA LYS A 10 -7.65 11.55 4.09
C LYS A 10 -8.83 10.88 4.80
N ASP A 11 -9.64 10.14 4.05
CA ASP A 11 -10.76 9.43 4.65
C ASP A 11 -10.27 8.41 5.68
N GLN A 12 -9.22 7.68 5.33
CA GLN A 12 -8.66 6.67 6.21
C GLN A 12 -8.12 7.27 7.51
N CYS A 13 -7.52 8.46 7.41
CA CYS A 13 -6.94 9.16 8.56
C CYS A 13 -7.92 10.09 9.24
N ARG A 14 -9.15 10.15 8.76
CA ARG A 14 -10.20 11.02 9.30
C ARG A 14 -9.83 12.49 9.19
N ILE A 15 -9.26 12.86 8.07
CA ILE A 15 -8.91 14.24 7.76
C ILE A 15 -9.92 14.75 6.75
N GLU A 16 -10.41 15.97 6.96
CA GLU A 16 -11.37 16.56 6.05
C GLU A 16 -10.73 16.75 4.67
N ARG A 17 -11.49 16.48 3.62
CA ARG A 17 -10.95 16.50 2.26
C ARG A 17 -10.48 17.88 1.83
N ASP A 18 -11.07 18.93 2.36
CA ASP A 18 -10.66 20.29 2.00
C ASP A 18 -9.52 20.83 2.87
N PHE A 19 -9.07 20.07 3.85
CA PHE A 19 -7.90 20.44 4.64
C PHE A 19 -6.65 20.04 3.87
N ASP A 20 -5.90 21.01 3.41
CA ASP A 20 -4.80 20.75 2.49
C ASP A 20 -3.40 20.98 3.03
N LEU A 21 -3.28 21.31 4.30
CA LEU A 21 -1.97 21.62 4.87
C LEU A 21 -1.02 20.44 4.93
N GLU A 22 -1.55 19.24 4.92
CA GLU A 22 -0.74 18.04 4.99
C GLU A 22 -0.74 17.23 3.69
N ASP A 23 -1.22 17.80 2.60
CA ASP A 23 -1.34 17.06 1.34
C ASP A 23 -0.03 16.47 0.87
N THR A 24 1.06 17.25 0.94
CA THR A 24 2.37 16.76 0.51
C THR A 24 2.82 15.60 1.39
N LEU A 25 2.62 15.72 2.69
CA LEU A 25 3.01 14.68 3.63
C LEU A 25 2.21 13.40 3.39
N LEU A 26 0.90 13.55 3.22
CA LEU A 26 0.03 12.40 2.99
C LEU A 26 0.35 11.71 1.67
N THR A 27 0.68 12.48 0.66
CA THR A 27 1.07 11.92 -0.64
C THR A 27 2.36 11.12 -0.50
N ALA A 28 3.30 11.63 0.29
CA ALA A 28 4.56 10.93 0.53
C ALA A 28 4.32 9.62 1.27
N TYR A 29 3.46 9.63 2.27
CA TYR A 29 3.14 8.41 3.01
C TYR A 29 2.42 7.41 2.12
N GLY A 30 1.52 7.89 1.28
CA GLY A 30 0.82 7.01 0.34
C GLY A 30 1.79 6.33 -0.62
N GLY A 31 2.69 7.11 -1.20
CA GLY A 31 3.70 6.56 -2.10
C GLY A 31 4.62 5.59 -1.41
N ALA A 32 5.03 5.92 -0.19
CA ALA A 32 5.89 5.02 0.58
C ALA A 32 5.18 3.70 0.89
N SER A 33 3.89 3.78 1.22
CA SER A 33 3.10 2.59 1.51
C SER A 33 3.00 1.68 0.30
N GLU A 34 2.70 2.26 -0.86
CA GLU A 34 2.62 1.49 -2.10
C GLU A 34 3.94 0.78 -2.39
N ASN A 35 5.03 1.52 -2.30
CA ASN A 35 6.34 0.98 -2.60
C ASN A 35 6.76 -0.09 -1.60
N THR A 36 6.46 0.13 -0.34
CA THR A 36 6.81 -0.83 0.71
C THR A 36 6.08 -2.15 0.50
N LEU A 37 4.78 -2.09 0.21
CA LEU A 37 4.01 -3.30 0.00
C LEU A 37 4.48 -4.06 -1.23
N LEU A 38 4.78 -3.34 -2.31
CA LEU A 38 5.28 -3.98 -3.52
C LEU A 38 6.61 -4.66 -3.26
N ARG A 39 7.48 -4.03 -2.47
CA ARG A 39 8.76 -4.64 -2.10
C ARG A 39 8.58 -5.87 -1.23
N ILE A 40 7.68 -5.79 -0.26
CA ILE A 40 7.40 -6.93 0.62
C ILE A 40 6.88 -8.09 -0.20
N CYS A 41 6.03 -7.82 -1.18
CA CYS A 41 5.46 -8.85 -2.02
C CYS A 41 6.40 -9.27 -3.15
N ASN A 42 7.52 -8.60 -3.29
CA ASN A 42 8.51 -8.88 -4.33
C ASN A 42 7.88 -8.76 -5.72
N ARG A 43 7.13 -7.70 -5.94
CA ARG A 43 6.45 -7.46 -7.21
C ARG A 43 6.59 -6.01 -7.63
N THR A 44 6.54 -5.77 -8.94
CA THR A 44 6.40 -4.43 -9.47
C THR A 44 4.91 -4.12 -9.58
N TYR A 45 4.59 -2.86 -9.78
CA TYR A 45 3.20 -2.45 -9.96
C TYR A 45 2.58 -3.16 -11.19
N ASP A 46 3.31 -3.18 -12.31
CA ASP A 46 2.82 -3.81 -13.52
C ASP A 46 2.61 -5.31 -13.31
N ASP A 47 3.51 -5.93 -12.60
CA ASP A 47 3.44 -7.35 -12.29
C ASP A 47 2.21 -7.65 -11.44
N LEU A 48 1.95 -6.82 -10.44
CA LEU A 48 0.77 -6.97 -9.60
C LEU A 48 -0.51 -6.87 -10.42
N LEU A 49 -0.59 -5.88 -11.30
CA LEU A 49 -1.77 -5.71 -12.14
C LEU A 49 -1.95 -6.88 -13.11
N THR A 50 -0.86 -7.34 -13.68
CA THR A 50 -0.91 -8.42 -14.65
C THR A 50 -1.44 -9.70 -14.04
N HIS A 51 -0.99 -10.03 -12.86
CA HIS A 51 -1.34 -11.30 -12.22
C HIS A 51 -2.59 -11.23 -11.36
N PHE A 52 -2.89 -10.09 -10.76
CA PHE A 52 -3.97 -9.99 -9.79
C PHE A 52 -4.94 -8.85 -10.03
N GLY A 53 -4.67 -8.01 -11.03
CA GLY A 53 -5.53 -6.86 -11.26
C GLY A 53 -6.97 -7.24 -11.58
N ASP A 54 -7.89 -6.46 -11.06
CA ASP A 54 -9.32 -6.63 -11.36
C ASP A 54 -9.69 -5.81 -12.59
N ASP A 55 -10.65 -6.31 -13.34
CA ASP A 55 -11.14 -5.60 -14.51
C ASP A 55 -11.84 -4.31 -14.06
N ASP A 56 -11.49 -3.20 -14.68
CA ASP A 56 -12.10 -1.91 -14.34
C ASP A 56 -13.37 -1.63 -15.15
N GLY A 57 -13.77 -2.56 -15.99
CA GLY A 57 -14.96 -2.40 -16.83
C GLY A 57 -14.73 -1.61 -18.10
N GLU A 58 -13.51 -1.15 -18.33
CA GLU A 58 -13.18 -0.34 -19.50
C GLU A 58 -11.96 -0.84 -20.25
N GLY A 59 -11.66 -2.11 -20.09
CA GLY A 59 -10.54 -2.72 -20.78
C GLY A 59 -9.21 -2.59 -20.05
N GLY A 60 -9.20 -2.03 -18.86
CA GLY A 60 -7.99 -1.89 -18.06
C GLY A 60 -8.06 -2.73 -16.80
N LYS A 61 -7.06 -2.59 -15.96
CA LYS A 61 -7.00 -3.31 -14.71
C LYS A 61 -6.70 -2.35 -13.56
N VAL A 62 -7.26 -2.67 -12.40
CA VAL A 62 -7.05 -1.89 -11.18
C VAL A 62 -6.52 -2.80 -10.10
N VAL A 63 -5.84 -2.21 -9.14
CA VAL A 63 -5.28 -2.94 -8.01
C VAL A 63 -6.42 -3.57 -7.21
N PRO A 64 -6.28 -4.83 -6.79
CA PRO A 64 -7.32 -5.48 -6.00
C PRO A 64 -7.61 -4.72 -4.72
N ALA A 65 -8.87 -4.81 -4.27
CA ALA A 65 -9.31 -4.08 -3.09
C ALA A 65 -8.48 -4.43 -1.85
N ASP A 66 -8.14 -5.69 -1.68
CA ASP A 66 -7.35 -6.14 -0.52
C ASP A 66 -6.01 -5.40 -0.46
N PHE A 67 -5.34 -5.33 -1.59
CA PHE A 67 -4.03 -4.68 -1.65
C PHE A 67 -4.17 -3.18 -1.41
N ARG A 68 -5.23 -2.58 -1.95
CA ARG A 68 -5.51 -1.16 -1.74
C ARG A 68 -5.76 -0.87 -0.25
N VAL A 69 -6.58 -1.70 0.39
CA VAL A 69 -6.86 -1.52 1.82
C VAL A 69 -5.58 -1.65 2.64
N ALA A 70 -4.73 -2.61 2.29
CA ALA A 70 -3.46 -2.79 2.98
C ALA A 70 -2.60 -1.53 2.86
N ALA A 71 -2.56 -0.94 1.67
CA ALA A 71 -1.77 0.27 1.46
C ALA A 71 -2.34 1.45 2.27
N LEU A 72 -3.67 1.56 2.34
CA LEU A 72 -4.29 2.62 3.14
C LEU A 72 -4.00 2.42 4.63
N MET A 73 -4.04 1.18 5.11
CA MET A 73 -3.73 0.89 6.50
C MET A 73 -2.29 1.26 6.84
N LEU A 74 -1.38 0.96 5.94
CA LEU A 74 0.02 1.30 6.16
C LEU A 74 0.24 2.81 6.10
N ALA A 75 -0.42 3.50 5.19
CA ALA A 75 -0.32 4.95 5.11
C ALA A 75 -0.82 5.60 6.40
N LYS A 76 -1.94 5.10 6.93
CA LYS A 76 -2.46 5.59 8.19
C LYS A 76 -1.49 5.32 9.33
N HIS A 77 -0.90 4.14 9.34
CA HIS A 77 0.08 3.78 10.36
C HIS A 77 1.27 4.75 10.33
N LEU A 78 1.79 5.05 9.14
CA LEU A 78 2.88 5.99 9.00
C LEU A 78 2.47 7.39 9.47
N TYR A 79 1.27 7.79 9.15
CA TYR A 79 0.76 9.09 9.56
C TYR A 79 0.67 9.21 11.08
N GLU A 80 0.16 8.17 11.72
CA GLU A 80 -0.02 8.18 13.16
C GLU A 80 1.28 8.05 13.94
N HIS A 81 2.31 7.55 13.32
CA HIS A 81 3.61 7.32 13.99
C HIS A 81 4.71 8.18 13.37
N ARG A 82 4.37 9.38 12.97
CA ARG A 82 5.32 10.26 12.30
C ARG A 82 6.20 11.07 13.25
N GLY A 83 6.00 10.93 14.54
CA GLY A 83 6.77 11.67 15.52
C GLY A 83 8.24 11.26 15.50
N PRO A 84 9.15 12.17 15.80
CA PRO A 84 10.57 11.89 15.72
C PRO A 84 11.06 10.89 16.76
N THR A 85 10.32 10.69 17.82
CA THR A 85 10.70 9.75 18.86
C THR A 85 10.14 8.37 18.62
N GLU A 86 9.33 8.23 17.61
CA GLU A 86 8.71 6.96 17.35
C GLU A 86 9.71 5.95 16.85
N ASN A 87 9.76 4.84 17.50
CA ASN A 87 10.64 3.77 17.13
C ASN A 87 9.83 2.73 16.37
N VAL A 88 9.31 3.14 15.23
CA VAL A 88 8.45 2.28 14.43
C VAL A 88 9.28 1.23 13.74
N SER A 89 9.05 -0.01 14.06
CA SER A 89 9.74 -1.11 13.42
C SER A 89 8.76 -1.88 12.55
N VAL A 90 9.30 -2.72 11.70
CA VAL A 90 8.47 -3.56 10.84
C VAL A 90 7.54 -4.44 11.66
N SER A 91 7.99 -4.83 12.84
CA SER A 91 7.17 -5.68 13.70
C SER A 91 5.92 -4.97 14.22
N MET A 92 5.86 -3.66 14.10
CA MET A 92 4.67 -2.91 14.52
C MET A 92 3.62 -2.82 13.43
N VAL A 93 3.91 -3.32 12.26
CA VAL A 93 2.92 -3.34 11.18
C VAL A 93 1.76 -4.25 11.63
N PRO A 94 0.52 -3.80 11.50
CA PRO A 94 -0.62 -4.58 11.98
C PRO A 94 -0.65 -5.98 11.36
N TYR A 95 -1.00 -6.94 12.18
CA TYR A 95 -1.10 -8.32 11.74
C TYR A 95 -2.10 -8.48 10.60
N ALA A 96 -3.18 -7.70 10.64
CA ALA A 96 -4.18 -7.74 9.59
C ALA A 96 -3.60 -7.35 8.23
N LEU A 97 -2.60 -6.46 8.23
CA LEU A 97 -1.94 -6.04 7.01
C LEU A 97 -1.26 -7.23 6.33
N ASP A 98 -0.55 -8.02 7.12
CA ASP A 98 0.14 -9.18 6.61
C ASP A 98 -0.84 -10.17 5.96
N SER A 99 -1.97 -10.38 6.61
CA SER A 99 -3.00 -11.27 6.08
C SER A 99 -3.56 -10.78 4.75
N LEU A 100 -3.69 -9.46 4.60
CA LEU A 100 -4.24 -8.89 3.38
C LEU A 100 -3.29 -9.03 2.19
N ILE A 101 -2.00 -8.93 2.42
CA ILE A 101 -1.04 -8.93 1.31
C ILE A 101 -0.43 -10.29 1.02
N LYS A 102 -0.57 -11.23 1.92
CA LYS A 102 0.06 -12.54 1.76
C LYS A 102 -0.28 -13.22 0.45
N PRO A 103 -1.53 -13.20 -0.03
CA PRO A 103 -1.84 -13.84 -1.31
C PRO A 103 -1.12 -13.24 -2.50
N PHE A 104 -0.62 -12.01 -2.37
CA PHE A 104 0.05 -11.32 -3.47
C PHE A 104 1.55 -11.49 -3.44
N MET A 105 2.09 -12.08 -2.39
CA MET A 105 3.52 -12.22 -2.25
C MET A 105 4.06 -13.23 -3.22
N ARG A 106 5.13 -12.84 -3.90
CA ARG A 106 5.85 -13.75 -4.77
C ARG A 106 6.90 -14.45 -3.93
N LEU A 107 7.05 -15.73 -4.14
CA LEU A 107 8.09 -16.47 -3.48
C LEU A 107 9.44 -15.93 -3.91
N THR A 108 10.48 -16.28 -3.20
CA THR A 108 11.79 -15.73 -3.47
C THR A 108 12.24 -16.09 -4.89
N THR A 109 13.22 -15.38 -5.36
CA THR A 109 13.80 -15.64 -6.67
C THR A 109 14.30 -17.06 -6.80
N GLU A 110 14.82 -17.58 -5.70
CA GLU A 110 15.27 -18.96 -5.69
C GLU A 110 14.15 -19.91 -5.99
N ASP A 111 12.99 -19.67 -5.43
CA ASP A 111 11.84 -20.52 -5.66
C ASP A 111 11.46 -20.50 -7.12
N GLU A 112 11.55 -19.33 -7.72
CA GLU A 112 11.23 -19.19 -9.13
C GLU A 112 12.23 -19.89 -10.01
N THR A 113 13.49 -19.79 -9.66
CA THR A 113 14.54 -20.37 -10.48
C THR A 113 14.69 -21.87 -10.29
N SER A 114 14.19 -22.37 -9.19
CA SER A 114 14.28 -23.81 -8.94
C SER A 114 13.28 -24.60 -9.76
N ASN A 115 12.45 -23.95 -10.47
CA ASN A 115 11.42 -24.60 -11.28
C ASN A 115 11.94 -25.15 -12.59
#